data_a761c3275d3123a1c4341cde3a8dbc61
#
_entry.id   a761c3275d3123a1c4341cde3a8dbc61
#
_cell.length_a   1.000
_cell.length_b   1.000
_cell.length_c   1.000
_cell.angle_alpha   90.00
_cell.angle_beta   90.00
_cell.angle_gamma   90.00
#
_symmetry.space_group_name_H-M   'P 1'
#
loop_
_entity.id
_entity.type
_entity.pdbx_description
1 polymer ?
#
loop_
_entity_poly.entity_id
_entity_poly.type
_entity_poly.pdbx_seq_one_letter_code
_entity_poly.pdbx_strand_id
1 'polypeptide(L)'
;MIFLITSEELKSSGAVNQNLEDIYIEEAIKEAQDVYLREIIGDNLYNTLQNHTPQAEPDIYDELLEDYVKYYLKYKTLSIVCFIVNFKIRNIGIAQQFSNEVNTATMEDTKSVMNYYNQQADFYANRLTKFLQTNDIPEYKCSCNDITEPNDNHPVCSIYLG
;
A
#
# COMPACT_ATOMS: atom_id res chain seq x y z
N MET A 1 9.77 -8.01 -10.31
CA MET A 1 8.90 -7.04 -9.66
C MET A 1 9.77 -5.97 -9.06
N ILE A 2 9.47 -4.71 -9.30
CA ILE A 2 10.20 -3.58 -8.73
C ILE A 2 9.38 -3.05 -7.56
N PHE A 3 10.01 -2.87 -6.41
CA PHE A 3 9.37 -2.26 -5.26
C PHE A 3 9.33 -0.73 -5.43
N LEU A 4 8.16 -0.12 -5.22
CA LEU A 4 7.97 1.33 -5.25
C LEU A 4 8.35 2.01 -3.92
N ILE A 5 8.49 1.22 -2.86
CA ILE A 5 9.05 1.59 -1.55
C ILE A 5 9.96 0.45 -1.08
N THR A 6 11.03 0.74 -0.39
CA THR A 6 12.00 -0.27 0.07
C THR A 6 11.89 -0.58 1.56
N SER A 7 12.41 -1.74 1.99
CA SER A 7 12.49 -2.10 3.41
C SER A 7 13.35 -1.10 4.19
N GLU A 8 14.40 -0.56 3.57
CA GLU A 8 15.28 0.45 4.16
C GLU A 8 14.54 1.78 4.41
N GLU A 9 13.71 2.24 3.46
CA GLU A 9 12.88 3.44 3.64
C GLU A 9 11.90 3.27 4.79
N LEU A 10 11.29 2.09 4.94
CA LEU A 10 10.37 1.80 6.04
C LEU A 10 11.09 1.76 7.40
N LYS A 11 12.25 1.13 7.47
CA LYS A 11 13.08 1.08 8.68
C LYS A 11 13.60 2.47 9.08
N SER A 12 14.04 3.26 8.11
CA SER A 12 14.52 4.63 8.36
C SER A 12 13.44 5.57 8.88
N SER A 13 12.19 5.29 8.56
CA SER A 13 11.05 6.07 9.09
C SER A 13 10.78 5.87 10.59
N GLY A 14 11.50 4.94 11.25
CA GLY A 14 11.36 4.62 12.66
C GLY A 14 10.10 3.84 13.04
N ALA A 15 9.23 3.54 12.10
CA ALA A 15 8.00 2.80 12.36
C ALA A 15 8.22 1.29 12.50
N VAL A 16 9.33 0.78 11.98
CA VAL A 16 9.73 -0.63 12.03
C VAL A 16 11.09 -0.76 12.71
N ASN A 17 11.23 -1.78 13.56
CA ASN A 17 12.50 -2.05 14.21
C ASN A 17 13.56 -2.41 13.17
N GLN A 18 14.79 -1.85 13.33
CA GLN A 18 15.92 -2.09 12.43
C GLN A 18 16.30 -3.57 12.34
N ASN A 19 16.05 -4.34 13.42
CA ASN A 19 16.38 -5.78 13.50
C ASN A 19 15.28 -6.68 12.90
N LEU A 20 14.17 -6.12 12.43
CA LEU A 20 13.15 -6.93 11.76
C LEU A 20 13.70 -7.44 10.42
N GLU A 21 13.56 -8.75 10.17
CA GLU A 21 14.02 -9.38 8.93
C GLU A 21 13.30 -8.78 7.71
N ASP A 22 14.07 -8.41 6.69
CA ASP A 22 13.55 -7.76 5.48
C ASP A 22 12.50 -8.61 4.74
N ILE A 23 12.61 -9.93 4.83
CA ILE A 23 11.66 -10.85 4.18
C ILE A 23 10.20 -10.60 4.59
N TYR A 24 9.93 -10.24 5.85
CA TYR A 24 8.57 -9.94 6.31
C TYR A 24 8.09 -8.59 5.78
N ILE A 25 9.00 -7.64 5.68
CA ILE A 25 8.70 -6.29 5.16
C ILE A 25 8.45 -6.37 3.65
N GLU A 26 9.31 -7.06 2.91
CA GLU A 26 9.20 -7.21 1.45
C GLU A 26 7.93 -7.95 1.04
N GLU A 27 7.53 -9.00 1.76
CA GLU A 27 6.28 -9.70 1.50
C GLU A 27 5.07 -8.79 1.73
N ALA A 28 5.11 -7.98 2.80
CA ALA A 28 4.06 -7.00 3.07
C ALA A 28 4.03 -5.86 2.04
N ILE A 29 5.20 -5.39 1.56
CA ILE A 29 5.29 -4.40 0.48
C ILE A 29 4.65 -4.97 -0.79
N LYS A 30 5.00 -6.20 -1.14
CA LYS A 30 4.46 -6.87 -2.32
C LYS A 30 2.93 -6.96 -2.26
N GLU A 31 2.38 -7.38 -1.13
CA GLU A 31 0.93 -7.43 -0.94
C GLU A 31 0.30 -6.03 -1.05
N ALA A 32 0.91 -5.03 -0.39
CA ALA A 32 0.41 -3.65 -0.44
C ALA A 32 0.40 -3.08 -1.87
N GLN A 33 1.43 -3.39 -2.67
CA GLN A 33 1.53 -2.94 -4.06
C GLN A 33 0.56 -3.68 -4.98
N ASP A 34 0.62 -5.02 -4.99
CA ASP A 34 -0.05 -5.83 -6.00
C ASP A 34 -1.56 -5.93 -5.77
N VAL A 35 -1.98 -5.94 -4.51
CA VAL A 35 -3.40 -6.11 -4.17
C VAL A 35 -4.06 -4.74 -3.99
N TYR A 36 -3.51 -3.88 -3.15
CA TYR A 36 -4.22 -2.68 -2.72
C TYR A 36 -3.89 -1.45 -3.56
N LEU A 37 -2.62 -1.16 -3.86
CA LEU A 37 -2.28 0.01 -4.67
C LEU A 37 -2.79 -0.16 -6.10
N ARG A 38 -2.57 -1.34 -6.68
CA ARG A 38 -2.96 -1.65 -8.05
C ARG A 38 -4.47 -1.52 -8.27
N GLU A 39 -5.28 -1.84 -7.27
CA GLU A 39 -6.73 -1.63 -7.30
C GLU A 39 -7.09 -0.14 -7.37
N ILE A 40 -6.33 0.73 -6.67
CA ILE A 40 -6.60 2.18 -6.64
C ILE A 40 -6.22 2.85 -7.95
N ILE A 41 -5.01 2.53 -8.49
CA ILE A 41 -4.45 3.27 -9.63
C ILE A 41 -4.69 2.58 -10.99
N GLY A 42 -5.11 1.33 -10.98
CA GLY A 42 -5.31 0.51 -12.18
C GLY A 42 -4.02 -0.05 -12.76
N ASP A 43 -4.16 -1.08 -13.61
CA ASP A 43 -3.05 -1.85 -14.17
C ASP A 43 -2.10 -1.00 -15.03
N ASN A 44 -2.65 -0.10 -15.85
CA ASN A 44 -1.85 0.67 -16.79
C ASN A 44 -0.91 1.62 -16.06
N LEU A 45 -1.44 2.41 -15.12
CA LEU A 45 -0.63 3.34 -14.34
C LEU A 45 0.34 2.59 -13.40
N TYR A 46 -0.09 1.47 -12.81
CA TYR A 46 0.78 0.63 -11.99
C TYR A 46 2.01 0.15 -12.79
N ASN A 47 1.82 -0.35 -14.00
CA ASN A 47 2.92 -0.79 -14.86
C ASN A 47 3.82 0.36 -15.28
N THR A 48 3.27 1.54 -15.55
CA THR A 48 4.05 2.74 -15.85
C THR A 48 4.93 3.12 -14.68
N LEU A 49 4.40 3.16 -13.44
CA LEU A 49 5.19 3.49 -12.25
C LEU A 49 6.27 2.46 -11.95
N GLN A 50 6.01 1.16 -12.19
CA GLN A 50 7.03 0.12 -12.02
C GLN A 50 8.22 0.25 -12.99
N ASN A 51 8.02 0.85 -14.14
CA ASN A 51 9.06 1.06 -15.15
C ASN A 51 9.59 2.50 -15.18
N HIS A 52 9.04 3.37 -14.32
CA HIS A 52 9.45 4.77 -14.24
C HIS A 52 10.86 4.87 -13.70
N THR A 53 11.67 5.71 -14.35
CA THR A 53 13.02 6.05 -13.90
C THR A 53 13.07 7.54 -13.64
N PRO A 54 13.41 7.98 -12.42
CA PRO A 54 13.46 9.39 -12.07
C PRO A 54 14.31 10.19 -13.07
N GLN A 55 13.81 11.31 -13.51
CA GLN A 55 14.45 12.21 -14.46
C GLN A 55 15.25 13.30 -13.73
N ALA A 56 16.17 13.97 -14.44
CA ALA A 56 16.92 15.11 -13.89
C ALA A 56 16.01 16.28 -13.52
N GLU A 57 14.92 16.49 -14.28
CA GLU A 57 13.84 17.40 -13.93
C GLU A 57 12.64 16.54 -13.52
N PRO A 58 12.15 16.65 -12.27
CA PRO A 58 11.03 15.86 -11.77
C PRO A 58 9.78 16.04 -12.63
N ASP A 59 9.17 14.94 -13.00
CA ASP A 59 7.92 14.93 -13.74
C ASP A 59 6.71 14.61 -12.82
N ILE A 60 5.50 14.53 -13.40
CA ILE A 60 4.28 14.25 -12.64
C ILE A 60 4.29 12.87 -12.00
N TYR A 61 5.04 11.90 -12.56
CA TYR A 61 5.15 10.56 -11.99
C TYR A 61 6.11 10.53 -10.79
N ASP A 62 7.15 11.37 -10.79
CA ASP A 62 8.03 11.54 -9.63
C ASP A 62 7.25 12.14 -8.46
N GLU A 63 6.46 13.20 -8.69
CA GLU A 63 5.58 13.79 -7.68
C GLU A 63 4.55 12.75 -7.17
N LEU A 64 3.91 12.01 -8.07
CA LEU A 64 2.95 10.97 -7.74
C LEU A 64 3.57 9.89 -6.85
N LEU A 65 4.78 9.43 -7.18
CA LEU A 65 5.47 8.41 -6.41
C LEU A 65 5.88 8.91 -5.02
N GLU A 66 6.58 10.05 -4.95
CA GLU A 66 7.19 10.52 -3.71
C GLU A 66 6.15 11.09 -2.73
N ASP A 67 5.16 11.86 -3.20
CA ASP A 67 4.25 12.61 -2.33
C ASP A 67 2.92 11.88 -2.05
N TYR A 68 2.59 10.84 -2.83
CA TYR A 68 1.32 10.13 -2.68
C TYR A 68 1.48 8.61 -2.53
N VAL A 69 2.11 7.94 -3.50
CA VAL A 69 2.19 6.47 -3.53
C VAL A 69 3.02 5.94 -2.38
N LYS A 70 4.21 6.48 -2.13
CA LYS A 70 5.09 6.03 -1.04
C LYS A 70 4.44 6.21 0.34
N TYR A 71 3.72 7.30 0.57
CA TYR A 71 3.00 7.51 1.84
C TYR A 71 1.88 6.49 2.03
N TYR A 72 1.09 6.24 0.99
CA TYR A 72 0.07 5.21 1.02
C TYR A 72 0.67 3.83 1.31
N LEU A 73 1.68 3.42 0.53
CA LEU A 73 2.35 2.14 0.69
C LEU A 73 2.99 1.98 2.06
N LYS A 74 3.61 3.04 2.60
CA LYS A 74 4.18 3.02 3.95
C LYS A 74 3.16 2.55 4.98
N TYR A 75 2.02 3.21 5.08
CA TYR A 75 1.03 2.89 6.11
C TYR A 75 0.31 1.57 5.83
N LYS A 76 0.03 1.26 4.57
CA LYS A 76 -0.58 -0.02 4.21
C LYS A 76 0.35 -1.19 4.53
N THR A 77 1.62 -1.08 4.19
CA THR A 77 2.63 -2.10 4.52
C THR A 77 2.75 -2.28 6.04
N LEU A 78 2.78 -1.20 6.82
CA LEU A 78 2.84 -1.27 8.28
C LEU A 78 1.65 -2.03 8.88
N SER A 79 0.45 -1.82 8.36
CA SER A 79 -0.74 -2.57 8.77
C SER A 79 -0.58 -4.07 8.53
N ILE A 80 -0.05 -4.46 7.36
CA ILE A 80 0.18 -5.86 6.99
C ILE A 80 1.31 -6.47 7.83
N VAL A 81 2.42 -5.75 8.01
CA VAL A 81 3.56 -6.20 8.85
C VAL A 81 3.12 -6.51 10.27
N CYS A 82 2.26 -5.67 10.87
CA CYS A 82 1.72 -5.93 12.21
C CYS A 82 1.03 -7.29 12.31
N PHE A 83 0.35 -7.72 11.26
CA PHE A 83 -0.26 -9.06 11.22
C PHE A 83 0.78 -10.15 11.04
N ILE A 84 1.65 -10.04 10.03
CA ILE A 84 2.64 -11.06 9.66
C ILE A 84 3.58 -11.38 10.85
N VAL A 85 4.02 -10.35 11.57
CA VAL A 85 4.97 -10.49 12.69
C VAL A 85 4.33 -11.17 13.90
N ASN A 86 3.04 -10.89 14.15
CA ASN A 86 2.35 -11.44 15.33
C ASN A 86 1.79 -12.84 15.12
N PHE A 87 1.55 -13.25 13.87
CA PHE A 87 0.92 -14.53 13.57
C PHE A 87 1.77 -15.35 12.58
N LYS A 88 2.08 -16.59 12.94
CA LYS A 88 2.78 -17.55 12.06
C LYS A 88 1.94 -18.79 11.85
N ILE A 89 1.84 -19.23 10.60
CA ILE A 89 1.27 -20.53 10.25
C ILE A 89 2.29 -21.61 10.60
N ARG A 90 1.89 -22.58 11.40
CA ARG A 90 2.71 -23.76 11.79
C ARG A 90 1.99 -25.05 11.44
N ASN A 91 2.71 -26.16 11.47
CA ASN A 91 2.14 -27.49 11.20
C ASN A 91 0.95 -27.87 12.11
N ILE A 92 0.82 -27.24 13.27
CA ILE A 92 -0.27 -27.43 14.24
C ILE A 92 -1.35 -26.34 14.17
N GLY A 93 -1.30 -25.45 13.17
CA GLY A 93 -2.23 -24.33 12.98
C GLY A 93 -1.60 -22.96 13.09
N ILE A 94 -2.43 -21.93 13.25
CA ILE A 94 -1.99 -20.54 13.43
C ILE A 94 -1.59 -20.35 14.90
N ALA A 95 -0.37 -19.88 15.14
CA ALA A 95 0.11 -19.59 16.48
C ALA A 95 0.53 -18.12 16.62
N GLN A 96 0.16 -17.51 17.74
CA GLN A 96 0.68 -16.21 18.15
C GLN A 96 2.12 -16.36 18.64
N GLN A 97 2.98 -15.43 18.30
CA GLN A 97 4.36 -15.44 18.76
C GLN A 97 4.44 -14.84 20.16
N PHE A 98 4.94 -15.62 21.12
CA PHE A 98 5.16 -15.16 22.50
C PHE A 98 6.66 -14.94 22.73
N SER A 99 7.01 -13.86 23.43
CA SER A 99 8.33 -13.60 23.96
C SER A 99 8.30 -13.74 25.50
N ASN A 100 9.28 -14.43 26.06
CA ASN A 100 9.39 -14.59 27.51
C ASN A 100 9.91 -13.33 28.22
N GLU A 101 10.44 -12.36 27.48
CA GLU A 101 11.10 -11.17 28.03
C GLU A 101 10.26 -9.89 27.94
N VAL A 102 9.22 -9.88 27.11
CA VAL A 102 8.35 -8.73 26.88
C VAL A 102 6.90 -9.18 26.88
N ASN A 103 5.99 -8.43 27.50
CA ASN A 103 4.57 -8.67 27.38
C ASN A 103 4.15 -8.59 25.91
N THR A 104 3.81 -9.72 25.34
CA THR A 104 3.36 -9.80 23.96
C THR A 104 2.01 -9.09 23.82
N ALA A 105 1.88 -8.24 22.81
CA ALA A 105 0.64 -7.56 22.51
C ALA A 105 -0.50 -8.58 22.32
N THR A 106 -1.65 -8.27 22.87
CA THR A 106 -2.85 -9.10 22.69
C THR A 106 -3.34 -9.01 21.24
N MET A 107 -4.24 -9.91 20.84
CA MET A 107 -4.89 -9.80 19.53
C MET A 107 -5.67 -8.49 19.38
N GLU A 108 -6.23 -7.98 20.47
CA GLU A 108 -6.99 -6.73 20.48
C GLU A 108 -6.07 -5.52 20.30
N ASP A 109 -4.90 -5.52 20.97
CA ASP A 109 -3.86 -4.50 20.77
C ASP A 109 -3.37 -4.52 19.32
N THR A 110 -3.08 -5.70 18.78
CA THR A 110 -2.65 -5.86 17.38
C THR A 110 -3.67 -5.29 16.41
N LYS A 111 -4.97 -5.63 16.59
CA LYS A 111 -6.05 -5.08 15.76
C LYS A 111 -6.15 -3.56 15.88
N SER A 112 -5.98 -3.01 17.07
CA SER A 112 -6.04 -1.57 17.29
C SER A 112 -4.93 -0.84 16.54
N VAL A 113 -3.70 -1.37 16.56
CA VAL A 113 -2.56 -0.83 15.81
C VAL A 113 -2.76 -0.98 14.28
N MET A 114 -3.23 -2.14 13.83
CA MET A 114 -3.56 -2.37 12.42
C MET A 114 -4.63 -1.38 11.93
N ASN A 115 -5.68 -1.16 12.72
CA ASN A 115 -6.74 -0.21 12.38
C ASN A 115 -6.21 1.22 12.29
N TYR A 116 -5.32 1.62 13.20
CA TYR A 116 -4.66 2.92 13.13
C TYR A 116 -3.90 3.10 11.80
N TYR A 117 -3.06 2.12 11.43
CA TYR A 117 -2.32 2.19 10.17
C TYR A 117 -3.23 2.13 8.94
N ASN A 118 -4.31 1.34 8.96
CA ASN A 118 -5.29 1.34 7.89
C ASN A 118 -5.98 2.70 7.72
N GLN A 119 -6.39 3.36 8.81
CA GLN A 119 -6.96 4.71 8.73
C GLN A 119 -5.99 5.73 8.13
N GLN A 120 -4.69 5.63 8.46
CA GLN A 120 -3.68 6.46 7.81
C GLN A 120 -3.54 6.13 6.32
N ALA A 121 -3.52 4.84 5.96
CA ALA A 121 -3.49 4.41 4.56
C ALA A 121 -4.70 4.94 3.78
N ASP A 122 -5.91 4.84 4.35
CA ASP A 122 -7.15 5.34 3.73
C ASP A 122 -7.11 6.86 3.51
N PHE A 123 -6.54 7.60 4.46
CA PHE A 123 -6.32 9.05 4.28
C PHE A 123 -5.43 9.34 3.07
N TYR A 124 -4.29 8.61 2.94
CA TYR A 124 -3.40 8.80 1.80
C TYR A 124 -3.97 8.23 0.50
N ALA A 125 -4.76 7.15 0.53
CA ALA A 125 -5.51 6.66 -0.62
C ALA A 125 -6.47 7.71 -1.18
N ASN A 126 -7.19 8.40 -0.30
CA ASN A 126 -8.09 9.50 -0.70
C ASN A 126 -7.33 10.68 -1.31
N ARG A 127 -6.14 11.03 -0.77
CA ARG A 127 -5.28 12.06 -1.35
C ARG A 127 -4.77 11.65 -2.74
N LEU A 128 -4.31 10.41 -2.87
CA LEU A 128 -3.86 9.83 -4.12
C LEU A 128 -4.98 9.87 -5.18
N THR A 129 -6.16 9.40 -4.83
CA THR A 129 -7.33 9.42 -5.74
C THR A 129 -7.69 10.83 -6.19
N LYS A 130 -7.68 11.80 -5.28
CA LYS A 130 -7.93 13.22 -5.63
C LYS A 130 -6.87 13.76 -6.59
N PHE A 131 -5.60 13.45 -6.36
CA PHE A 131 -4.51 13.83 -7.26
C PHE A 131 -4.72 13.27 -8.67
N LEU A 132 -5.05 11.97 -8.76
CA LEU A 132 -5.32 11.29 -10.03
C LEU A 132 -6.54 11.85 -10.78
N GLN A 133 -7.57 12.29 -10.05
CA GLN A 133 -8.76 12.91 -10.64
C GLN A 133 -8.52 14.36 -11.11
N THR A 134 -7.60 15.07 -10.46
CA THR A 134 -7.33 16.48 -10.78
C THR A 134 -6.32 16.65 -11.91
N ASN A 135 -5.38 15.71 -12.01
CA ASN A 135 -4.31 15.76 -12.99
C ASN A 135 -4.64 14.89 -14.22
N ASP A 136 -4.14 15.33 -15.38
CA ASP A 136 -4.33 14.62 -16.63
C ASP A 136 -3.29 13.51 -16.79
N ILE A 137 -3.55 12.34 -16.20
CA ILE A 137 -2.70 11.17 -16.29
C ILE A 137 -3.37 10.17 -17.25
N PRO A 138 -2.82 9.99 -18.47
CA PRO A 138 -3.46 9.19 -19.53
C PRO A 138 -3.71 7.74 -19.12
N GLU A 139 -2.77 7.11 -18.41
CA GLU A 139 -2.83 5.71 -18.00
C GLU A 139 -3.94 5.46 -16.98
N TYR A 140 -4.22 6.42 -16.11
CA TYR A 140 -5.32 6.34 -15.14
C TYR A 140 -6.68 6.44 -15.83
N LYS A 141 -6.81 7.33 -16.81
CA LYS A 141 -8.06 7.49 -17.60
C LYS A 141 -8.41 6.27 -18.44
N CYS A 142 -7.40 5.62 -19.03
CA CYS A 142 -7.61 4.38 -19.77
C CYS A 142 -8.19 3.25 -18.90
N SER A 143 -7.79 3.17 -17.66
CA SER A 143 -8.31 2.16 -16.71
C SER A 143 -9.80 2.39 -16.36
N CYS A 144 -10.26 3.65 -16.37
CA CYS A 144 -11.66 3.98 -16.11
C CYS A 144 -12.58 3.75 -17.31
N ASN A 145 -12.03 3.63 -18.53
CA ASN A 145 -12.82 3.50 -19.77
C ASN A 145 -13.06 2.05 -20.22
N ASP A 146 -12.39 1.06 -19.60
CA ASP A 146 -12.56 -0.36 -19.94
C ASP A 146 -13.86 -0.98 -19.39
N ILE A 147 -14.67 -0.21 -18.67
CA ILE A 147 -16.04 -0.60 -18.29
C ILE A 147 -17.02 0.11 -19.24
N THR A 148 -16.97 -0.20 -20.53
CA THR A 148 -18.05 0.14 -21.45
C THR A 148 -19.17 -0.90 -21.36
N GLU A 149 -20.06 -0.74 -20.38
CA GLU A 149 -21.44 -1.18 -20.58
C GLU A 149 -22.13 -0.20 -21.54
N PRO A 150 -22.82 -0.68 -22.57
CA PRO A 150 -23.55 0.20 -23.50
C PRO A 150 -24.83 0.70 -22.82
N ASN A 151 -24.92 1.97 -22.52
CA ASN A 151 -25.99 2.76 -21.92
C ASN A 151 -25.93 2.98 -20.42
N ASP A 152 -25.23 4.04 -20.01
CA ASP A 152 -25.82 5.10 -19.20
C ASP A 152 -24.80 6.22 -18.95
N ASN A 153 -25.24 7.45 -19.16
CA ASN A 153 -24.46 8.68 -19.05
C ASN A 153 -24.08 9.02 -17.59
N HIS A 154 -23.18 8.28 -16.95
CA HIS A 154 -22.47 8.73 -15.75
C HIS A 154 -21.13 8.01 -15.60
N PRO A 155 -20.00 8.74 -15.53
CA PRO A 155 -18.75 8.15 -15.11
C PRO A 155 -18.81 7.97 -13.57
N VAL A 156 -19.20 6.78 -13.16
CA VAL A 156 -19.19 6.44 -11.72
C VAL A 156 -17.92 5.66 -11.44
N CYS A 157 -16.83 6.36 -11.13
CA CYS A 157 -15.77 5.79 -10.33
C CYS A 157 -16.28 5.74 -8.87
N SER A 158 -17.19 4.80 -8.58
CA SER A 158 -17.66 4.57 -7.22
C SER A 158 -16.77 3.55 -6.56
N ILE A 159 -15.81 4.01 -5.75
CA ILE A 159 -15.19 3.16 -4.76
C ILE A 159 -16.24 2.95 -3.67
N TYR A 160 -16.88 1.78 -3.67
CA TYR A 160 -17.65 1.33 -2.51
C TYR A 160 -16.65 0.92 -1.42
N LEU A 161 -16.46 1.79 -0.44
CA LEU A 161 -15.91 1.44 0.85
C LEU A 161 -17.04 0.86 1.69
N GLY A 162 -17.12 -0.48 1.77
CA GLY A 162 -17.95 -1.22 2.72
C GLY A 162 -17.15 -1.55 3.96
#